data_f8330e8a4587301f5bfade4d9d10e812
#
_entry.id   f8330e8a4587301f5bfade4d9d10e812
#
_cell.length_a   1.000
_cell.length_b   1.000
_cell.length_c   1.000
_cell.angle_alpha   90.00
_cell.angle_beta   90.00
_cell.angle_gamma   90.00
#
_symmetry.space_group_name_H-M   'P 1'
#
loop_
_entity.id
_entity.type
_entity.pdbx_description
1 polymer ?
#
loop_
_entity_poly.entity_id
_entity_poly.type
_entity_poly.pdbx_seq_one_letter_code
_entity_poly.pdbx_strand_id
1 'polypeptide(L)'
;MLVILMLFGLAQQAQTFFTSTLPPAEIQNTQAVLETSAGTIVLDLLAEAAPTHVAHFITRAKEGAYDGTTFHRVIAMGIVQGGDPLSKDPAQKEKYGTGGLGVLRFEQNAEKATRGAVAAVLVPGRRDSAGNQFFICITDQNALTGQYTIFARVAEGINVAQKISLAPADMTIPNERIEIRKVTIRDKPAPTPDPFSTETVDELSKYRAVIETSLGNMTVQFYPDRAPNTVRNFLRLAQSGVFDGTAFHRVVKGFVIQGGYMPSRKELLDEKQDSYVRRLPLEASATPHEKGTLSMAHGDDPNSATTSFFIVLARTPALDKVYAAFGKVSEGIDVLEKIEATPVNGEAPVTRVDVMRVRVVKP
;
A
#
# COMPACT_ATOMS: atom_id res chain seq x y z
N MET A 1 -39.51 51.43 43.93
CA MET A 1 -38.16 50.88 43.57
C MET A 1 -38.37 49.89 42.46
N LEU A 2 -38.14 50.31 41.21
CA LEU A 2 -38.46 49.55 39.99
C LEU A 2 -37.16 48.81 39.57
N VAL A 3 -37.16 47.46 39.65
CA VAL A 3 -36.03 46.63 39.22
C VAL A 3 -36.22 46.35 37.76
N ILE A 4 -35.41 46.99 36.91
CA ILE A 4 -35.34 46.69 35.49
C ILE A 4 -34.43 45.45 35.30
N LEU A 5 -35.04 44.27 35.02
CA LEU A 5 -34.31 43.10 34.56
C LEU A 5 -33.85 43.32 33.09
N MET A 6 -32.57 43.59 32.89
CA MET A 6 -31.96 43.51 31.55
C MET A 6 -31.76 42.04 31.20
N LEU A 7 -32.59 41.54 30.31
CA LEU A 7 -32.38 40.27 29.60
C LEU A 7 -31.30 40.50 28.53
N PHE A 8 -30.04 40.09 28.82
CA PHE A 8 -29.02 39.94 27.80
C PHE A 8 -29.35 38.70 26.96
N GLY A 9 -30.03 38.90 25.83
CA GLY A 9 -30.16 37.88 24.82
C GLY A 9 -28.80 37.64 24.20
N LEU A 10 -28.12 36.55 24.57
CA LEU A 10 -27.00 36.01 23.80
C LEU A 10 -27.55 35.58 22.44
N ALA A 11 -27.39 36.42 21.44
CA ALA A 11 -27.59 36.02 20.03
C ALA A 11 -26.59 34.92 19.73
N GLN A 12 -27.06 33.67 19.70
CA GLN A 12 -26.29 32.52 19.25
C GLN A 12 -26.03 32.73 17.74
N GLN A 13 -24.82 33.15 17.39
CA GLN A 13 -24.44 33.28 15.97
C GLN A 13 -24.64 31.92 15.31
N ALA A 14 -25.50 31.85 14.30
CA ALA A 14 -25.75 30.65 13.55
C ALA A 14 -24.40 30.21 12.90
N GLN A 15 -23.98 29.01 13.19
CA GLN A 15 -22.77 28.42 12.60
C GLN A 15 -22.92 28.37 11.08
N THR A 16 -22.06 29.09 10.35
CA THR A 16 -22.07 29.07 8.90
C THR A 16 -21.19 27.91 8.39
N PHE A 17 -21.79 26.99 7.68
CA PHE A 17 -21.07 25.88 7.08
C PHE A 17 -20.59 26.23 5.66
N PHE A 18 -19.48 25.62 5.26
CA PHE A 18 -18.94 25.73 3.91
C PHE A 18 -19.94 25.20 2.88
N THR A 19 -20.08 25.91 1.79
CA THR A 19 -20.83 25.50 0.59
C THR A 19 -19.89 25.59 -0.61
N SER A 20 -19.76 24.50 -1.37
CA SER A 20 -18.89 24.48 -2.54
C SER A 20 -19.41 25.37 -3.65
N THR A 21 -18.51 26.12 -4.25
CA THR A 21 -18.73 26.84 -5.53
C THR A 21 -18.02 26.15 -6.69
N LEU A 22 -17.27 25.07 -6.43
CA LEU A 22 -16.58 24.31 -7.47
C LEU A 22 -17.57 23.43 -8.24
N PRO A 23 -17.49 23.43 -9.59
CA PRO A 23 -18.28 22.50 -10.42
C PRO A 23 -17.93 21.04 -10.06
N PRO A 24 -18.88 20.09 -10.18
CA PRO A 24 -18.60 18.67 -9.92
C PRO A 24 -17.42 18.13 -10.72
N ALA A 25 -17.19 18.59 -11.95
CA ALA A 25 -16.08 18.17 -12.79
C ALA A 25 -14.70 18.56 -12.21
N GLU A 26 -14.61 19.64 -11.43
CA GLU A 26 -13.35 20.07 -10.81
C GLU A 26 -12.97 19.32 -9.54
N ILE A 27 -13.89 18.53 -9.00
CA ILE A 27 -13.63 17.74 -7.77
C ILE A 27 -13.52 16.24 -8.07
N GLN A 28 -13.99 15.78 -9.25
CA GLN A 28 -13.92 14.38 -9.65
C GLN A 28 -12.54 14.04 -10.22
N ASN A 29 -12.12 12.78 -10.03
CA ASN A 29 -10.85 12.28 -10.57
C ASN A 29 -9.64 13.15 -10.24
N THR A 30 -9.59 13.71 -9.02
CA THR A 30 -8.51 14.57 -8.58
C THR A 30 -7.64 13.90 -7.52
N GLN A 31 -6.39 14.31 -7.51
CA GLN A 31 -5.41 13.95 -6.49
C GLN A 31 -4.87 15.21 -5.80
N ALA A 32 -4.52 15.04 -4.52
CA ALA A 32 -3.73 16.01 -3.78
C ALA A 32 -2.30 15.49 -3.58
N VAL A 33 -1.30 16.26 -3.96
CA VAL A 33 0.11 15.96 -3.72
C VAL A 33 0.58 16.78 -2.54
N LEU A 34 0.93 16.12 -1.43
CA LEU A 34 1.47 16.72 -0.22
C LEU A 34 2.99 16.58 -0.23
N GLU A 35 3.71 17.67 -0.46
CA GLU A 35 5.16 17.74 -0.30
C GLU A 35 5.48 17.97 1.16
N THR A 36 6.08 17.00 1.83
CA THR A 36 6.40 17.10 3.26
C THR A 36 7.90 17.11 3.51
N SER A 37 8.32 17.48 4.72
CA SER A 37 9.72 17.38 5.13
C SER A 37 10.22 15.92 5.24
N ALA A 38 9.30 14.95 5.29
CA ALA A 38 9.59 13.52 5.39
C ALA A 38 9.52 12.77 4.05
N GLY A 39 8.98 13.41 3.00
CA GLY A 39 8.74 12.86 1.66
C GLY A 39 7.38 13.27 1.10
N THR A 40 7.03 12.76 -0.08
CA THR A 40 5.77 13.08 -0.76
C THR A 40 4.69 12.05 -0.41
N ILE A 41 3.46 12.53 -0.19
CA ILE A 41 2.25 11.71 -0.02
C ILE A 41 1.24 12.17 -1.07
N VAL A 42 0.67 11.23 -1.83
CA VAL A 42 -0.37 11.52 -2.82
C VAL A 42 -1.69 10.93 -2.34
N LEU A 43 -2.74 11.73 -2.37
CA LEU A 43 -4.08 11.36 -1.94
C LEU A 43 -5.03 11.29 -3.15
N ASP A 44 -5.72 10.18 -3.34
CA ASP A 44 -6.91 10.11 -4.19
C ASP A 44 -8.08 10.76 -3.44
N LEU A 45 -8.70 11.80 -4.00
CA LEU A 45 -9.84 12.49 -3.40
C LEU A 45 -11.14 11.78 -3.77
N LEU A 46 -11.97 11.43 -2.78
CA LEU A 46 -13.17 10.60 -2.93
C LEU A 46 -14.42 11.49 -3.08
N ALA A 47 -14.52 12.20 -4.20
CA ALA A 47 -15.61 13.16 -4.45
C ALA A 47 -17.02 12.53 -4.43
N GLU A 48 -17.16 11.26 -4.80
CA GLU A 48 -18.45 10.53 -4.74
C GLU A 48 -18.84 10.21 -3.29
N ALA A 49 -17.88 9.95 -2.42
CA ALA A 49 -18.12 9.57 -1.03
C ALA A 49 -18.31 10.80 -0.11
N ALA A 50 -17.61 11.91 -0.38
CA ALA A 50 -17.59 13.10 0.47
C ALA A 50 -17.41 14.38 -0.35
N PRO A 51 -18.37 14.76 -1.21
CA PRO A 51 -18.21 15.86 -2.17
C PRO A 51 -17.91 17.21 -1.49
N THR A 52 -18.53 17.51 -0.36
CA THR A 52 -18.33 18.79 0.34
C THR A 52 -16.94 18.85 1.00
N HIS A 53 -16.48 17.75 1.59
CA HIS A 53 -15.14 17.68 2.18
C HIS A 53 -14.06 17.77 1.10
N VAL A 54 -14.24 17.09 -0.02
CA VAL A 54 -13.30 17.15 -1.16
C VAL A 54 -13.24 18.55 -1.73
N ALA A 55 -14.40 19.18 -1.99
CA ALA A 55 -14.44 20.55 -2.49
C ALA A 55 -13.78 21.55 -1.53
N HIS A 56 -14.04 21.43 -0.22
CA HIS A 56 -13.40 22.24 0.79
C HIS A 56 -11.87 22.04 0.77
N PHE A 57 -11.42 20.79 0.78
CA PHE A 57 -9.99 20.48 0.76
C PHE A 57 -9.30 21.07 -0.48
N ILE A 58 -9.89 20.91 -1.66
CA ILE A 58 -9.37 21.50 -2.92
C ILE A 58 -9.31 23.03 -2.83
N THR A 59 -10.39 23.67 -2.37
CA THR A 59 -10.43 25.13 -2.21
C THR A 59 -9.32 25.61 -1.29
N ARG A 60 -9.19 24.99 -0.11
CA ARG A 60 -8.18 25.36 0.87
C ARG A 60 -6.75 25.07 0.40
N ALA A 61 -6.54 24.01 -0.37
CA ALA A 61 -5.24 23.71 -0.98
C ALA A 61 -4.86 24.75 -2.05
N LYS A 62 -5.80 25.12 -2.94
CA LYS A 62 -5.59 26.16 -3.95
C LYS A 62 -5.27 27.54 -3.31
N GLU A 63 -5.79 27.81 -2.12
CA GLU A 63 -5.51 29.03 -1.34
C GLU A 63 -4.19 28.95 -0.54
N GLY A 64 -3.44 27.85 -0.59
CA GLY A 64 -2.22 27.63 0.20
C GLY A 64 -2.49 27.49 1.70
N ALA A 65 -3.71 27.11 2.09
CA ALA A 65 -4.08 27.01 3.51
C ALA A 65 -3.29 25.92 4.26
N TYR A 66 -2.85 24.90 3.56
CA TYR A 66 -2.05 23.80 4.12
C TYR A 66 -0.55 24.05 4.12
N ASP A 67 -0.07 24.98 3.27
CA ASP A 67 1.36 25.24 3.11
C ASP A 67 1.96 25.78 4.40
N GLY A 68 3.03 25.14 4.88
CA GLY A 68 3.67 25.45 6.15
C GLY A 68 2.95 24.92 7.40
N THR A 69 1.82 24.19 7.27
CA THR A 69 1.23 23.44 8.38
C THR A 69 2.06 22.21 8.72
N THR A 70 1.75 21.51 9.80
CA THR A 70 2.51 20.32 10.22
C THR A 70 1.62 19.12 10.48
N PHE A 71 2.26 17.94 10.44
CA PHE A 71 1.75 16.78 11.16
C PHE A 71 2.07 16.99 12.65
N HIS A 72 1.12 17.53 13.38
CA HIS A 72 1.29 17.97 14.77
C HIS A 72 0.93 16.91 15.81
N ARG A 73 0.32 15.80 15.37
CA ARG A 73 -0.03 14.67 16.24
C ARG A 73 0.24 13.35 15.52
N VAL A 74 0.97 12.46 16.20
CA VAL A 74 1.29 11.12 15.71
C VAL A 74 0.92 10.06 16.76
N ILE A 75 0.40 8.94 16.30
CA ILE A 75 0.20 7.72 17.09
C ILE A 75 0.94 6.62 16.32
N ALA A 76 2.00 6.08 16.93
CA ALA A 76 2.84 5.06 16.30
C ALA A 76 1.99 3.91 15.75
N MET A 77 2.13 3.61 14.46
CA MET A 77 1.35 2.62 13.72
C MET A 77 -0.18 2.81 13.80
N GLY A 78 -0.67 3.92 14.33
CA GLY A 78 -2.10 4.27 14.41
C GLY A 78 -2.49 5.28 13.34
N ILE A 79 -2.30 6.55 13.63
CA ILE A 79 -2.64 7.67 12.76
C ILE A 79 -1.56 8.75 12.75
N VAL A 80 -1.55 9.58 11.70
CA VAL A 80 -0.85 10.86 11.66
C VAL A 80 -1.86 11.97 11.34
N GLN A 81 -1.90 13.05 12.15
CA GLN A 81 -2.87 14.14 12.04
C GLN A 81 -2.17 15.45 11.72
N GLY A 82 -2.69 16.17 10.73
CA GLY A 82 -2.15 17.43 10.26
C GLY A 82 -3.20 18.42 9.77
N GLY A 83 -2.73 19.51 9.13
CA GLY A 83 -3.59 20.50 8.47
C GLY A 83 -4.16 21.57 9.39
N ASP A 84 -3.72 21.65 10.65
CA ASP A 84 -4.11 22.74 11.54
C ASP A 84 -3.43 24.06 11.15
N PRO A 85 -4.18 25.13 10.82
CA PRO A 85 -3.61 26.44 10.48
C PRO A 85 -2.71 27.01 11.57
N LEU A 86 -3.00 26.75 12.84
CA LEU A 86 -2.18 27.24 13.97
C LEU A 86 -0.80 26.61 13.98
N SER A 87 -0.64 25.44 13.36
CA SER A 87 0.64 24.74 13.31
C SER A 87 1.66 25.39 12.35
N LYS A 88 1.27 26.43 11.61
CA LYS A 88 2.21 27.28 10.83
C LYS A 88 3.15 28.06 11.75
N ASP A 89 2.68 28.46 12.91
CA ASP A 89 3.44 29.25 13.88
C ASP A 89 3.92 28.40 15.04
N PRO A 90 5.24 28.14 15.17
CA PRO A 90 5.81 27.37 16.27
C PRO A 90 5.48 27.95 17.66
N ALA A 91 5.24 29.27 17.77
CA ALA A 91 4.88 29.90 19.04
C ALA A 91 3.47 29.50 19.53
N GLN A 92 2.64 28.91 18.67
CA GLN A 92 1.29 28.44 19.00
C GLN A 92 1.21 26.94 19.31
N LYS A 93 2.34 26.28 19.56
CA LYS A 93 2.43 24.83 19.74
C LYS A 93 1.40 24.28 20.74
N GLU A 94 1.15 24.99 21.83
CA GLU A 94 0.17 24.62 22.87
C GLU A 94 -1.29 24.58 22.37
N LYS A 95 -1.57 25.21 21.22
CA LYS A 95 -2.92 25.28 20.62
C LYS A 95 -3.08 24.35 19.41
N TYR A 96 -2.04 23.63 19.04
CA TYR A 96 -2.14 22.72 17.90
C TYR A 96 -3.26 21.70 18.08
N GLY A 97 -3.99 21.42 17.03
CA GLY A 97 -5.17 20.58 17.04
C GLY A 97 -6.49 21.32 17.25
N THR A 98 -6.46 22.64 17.52
CA THR A 98 -7.69 23.41 17.79
C THR A 98 -8.10 24.35 16.66
N GLY A 99 -7.23 24.59 15.67
CA GLY A 99 -7.49 25.53 14.59
C GLY A 99 -8.22 24.93 13.39
N GLY A 100 -8.89 25.79 12.61
CA GLY A 100 -9.48 25.44 11.31
C GLY A 100 -10.60 24.39 11.34
N LEU A 101 -11.32 24.28 12.45
CA LEU A 101 -12.44 23.35 12.65
C LEU A 101 -13.78 24.09 12.65
N GLY A 102 -14.90 23.36 12.58
CA GLY A 102 -16.24 23.90 12.77
C GLY A 102 -16.88 24.45 11.49
N VAL A 103 -16.38 24.13 10.29
CA VAL A 103 -16.89 24.67 9.02
C VAL A 103 -17.53 23.63 8.09
N LEU A 104 -17.43 22.34 8.39
CA LEU A 104 -18.00 21.26 7.59
C LEU A 104 -18.99 20.44 8.40
N ARG A 105 -20.09 20.06 7.74
CA ARG A 105 -21.03 19.06 8.25
C ARG A 105 -20.47 17.68 8.00
N PHE A 106 -20.86 16.73 8.80
CA PHE A 106 -20.50 15.33 8.63
C PHE A 106 -21.14 14.76 7.35
N GLU A 107 -20.35 14.10 6.52
CA GLU A 107 -20.82 13.32 5.34
C GLU A 107 -20.61 11.84 5.64
N GLN A 108 -21.70 11.14 5.97
CA GLN A 108 -21.66 9.71 6.19
C GLN A 108 -21.48 8.98 4.86
N ASN A 109 -20.51 8.06 4.81
CA ASN A 109 -20.27 7.23 3.63
C ASN A 109 -19.90 5.79 4.03
N ALA A 110 -19.77 4.92 3.02
CA ALA A 110 -19.47 3.50 3.20
C ALA A 110 -17.97 3.20 3.33
N GLU A 111 -17.12 4.22 3.25
CA GLU A 111 -15.68 4.07 3.32
C GLU A 111 -15.24 3.54 4.68
N LYS A 112 -14.29 2.60 4.67
CA LYS A 112 -13.73 1.99 5.88
C LYS A 112 -12.44 2.69 6.29
N ALA A 113 -12.25 2.88 7.59
CA ALA A 113 -11.02 3.43 8.16
C ALA A 113 -9.87 2.41 8.16
N THR A 114 -9.57 1.85 6.98
CA THR A 114 -8.44 0.93 6.76
C THR A 114 -7.16 1.69 6.51
N ARG A 115 -6.02 0.99 6.45
CA ARG A 115 -4.71 1.57 6.11
C ARG A 115 -4.81 2.45 4.87
N GLY A 116 -4.27 3.66 4.95
CA GLY A 116 -4.31 4.67 3.88
C GLY A 116 -5.59 5.50 3.82
N ALA A 117 -6.63 5.23 4.62
CA ALA A 117 -7.81 6.10 4.69
C ALA A 117 -7.45 7.47 5.28
N VAL A 118 -7.98 8.53 4.68
CA VAL A 118 -7.82 9.92 5.14
C VAL A 118 -9.18 10.45 5.58
N ALA A 119 -9.26 10.83 6.86
CA ALA A 119 -10.50 11.24 7.47
C ALA A 119 -10.42 12.67 8.04
N ALA A 120 -11.54 13.37 8.03
CA ALA A 120 -11.66 14.71 8.60
C ALA A 120 -11.69 14.66 10.12
N VAL A 121 -10.90 15.53 10.77
CA VAL A 121 -10.89 15.66 12.24
C VAL A 121 -12.13 16.38 12.73
N LEU A 122 -12.69 15.91 13.85
CA LEU A 122 -13.85 16.50 14.51
C LEU A 122 -13.48 17.06 15.89
N VAL A 123 -14.20 18.08 16.32
CA VAL A 123 -14.19 18.49 17.73
C VAL A 123 -14.88 17.38 18.55
N PRO A 124 -14.28 16.90 19.65
CA PRO A 124 -14.90 15.86 20.48
C PRO A 124 -16.35 16.17 20.85
N GLY A 125 -17.25 15.20 20.63
CA GLY A 125 -18.69 15.34 20.90
C GLY A 125 -19.47 16.19 19.89
N ARG A 126 -18.85 16.73 18.84
CA ARG A 126 -19.50 17.57 17.82
C ARG A 126 -19.30 16.99 16.43
N ARG A 127 -20.31 16.33 15.91
CA ARG A 127 -20.25 15.64 14.61
C ARG A 127 -20.09 16.61 13.42
N ASP A 128 -20.79 17.74 13.46
CA ASP A 128 -20.72 18.80 12.44
C ASP A 128 -19.67 19.83 12.81
N SER A 129 -18.41 19.43 12.82
CA SER A 129 -17.31 20.28 13.27
C SER A 129 -16.00 20.09 12.49
N ALA A 130 -16.02 19.37 11.41
CA ALA A 130 -14.84 19.19 10.57
C ALA A 130 -14.41 20.51 9.89
N GLY A 131 -13.21 20.52 9.36
CA GLY A 131 -12.63 21.67 8.66
C GLY A 131 -11.32 21.33 7.98
N ASN A 132 -10.27 22.10 8.25
CA ASN A 132 -8.98 21.92 7.58
C ASN A 132 -8.21 20.68 8.06
N GLN A 133 -8.42 20.24 9.31
CA GLN A 133 -7.61 19.17 9.86
C GLN A 133 -8.05 17.79 9.35
N PHE A 134 -7.06 16.95 9.10
CA PHE A 134 -7.26 15.56 8.65
C PHE A 134 -6.29 14.62 9.37
N PHE A 135 -6.61 13.32 9.38
CA PHE A 135 -5.68 12.29 9.77
C PHE A 135 -5.62 11.16 8.74
N ILE A 136 -4.46 10.52 8.66
CA ILE A 136 -4.19 9.35 7.80
C ILE A 136 -4.09 8.11 8.70
N CYS A 137 -4.84 7.06 8.39
CA CYS A 137 -4.74 5.77 9.06
C CYS A 137 -3.49 5.01 8.57
N ILE A 138 -2.60 4.65 9.49
CA ILE A 138 -1.37 3.91 9.17
C ILE A 138 -1.62 2.40 9.17
N THR A 139 -2.55 1.94 9.97
CA THR A 139 -3.08 0.58 9.98
C THR A 139 -4.60 0.62 9.97
N ASP A 140 -5.25 -0.51 9.90
CA ASP A 140 -6.70 -0.61 9.96
C ASP A 140 -7.21 -0.12 11.32
N GLN A 141 -8.09 0.88 11.28
CA GLN A 141 -8.73 1.53 12.44
C GLN A 141 -10.23 1.26 12.43
N ASN A 142 -10.62 -0.01 12.42
CA ASN A 142 -12.02 -0.44 12.23
C ASN A 142 -13.01 0.26 13.18
N ALA A 143 -12.58 0.57 14.41
CA ALA A 143 -13.38 1.29 15.40
C ALA A 143 -13.75 2.73 14.97
N LEU A 144 -13.01 3.33 14.03
CA LEU A 144 -13.27 4.68 13.53
C LEU A 144 -14.22 4.69 12.31
N THR A 145 -14.50 3.53 11.72
CA THR A 145 -15.41 3.42 10.56
C THR A 145 -16.81 3.95 10.91
N GLY A 146 -17.33 4.86 10.09
CA GLY A 146 -18.63 5.50 10.29
C GLY A 146 -18.66 6.59 11.37
N GLN A 147 -17.56 6.80 12.10
CA GLN A 147 -17.43 7.90 13.08
C GLN A 147 -16.87 9.18 12.48
N TYR A 148 -16.10 9.07 11.40
CA TYR A 148 -15.46 10.19 10.71
C TYR A 148 -15.80 10.15 9.22
N THR A 149 -15.88 11.32 8.58
CA THR A 149 -15.99 11.39 7.12
C THR A 149 -14.64 11.03 6.51
N ILE A 150 -14.57 9.92 5.81
CA ILE A 150 -13.41 9.55 5.00
C ILE A 150 -13.57 10.20 3.64
N PHE A 151 -12.66 11.10 3.27
CA PHE A 151 -12.76 11.91 2.05
C PHE A 151 -11.63 11.70 1.06
N ALA A 152 -10.60 10.92 1.46
CA ALA A 152 -9.49 10.59 0.58
C ALA A 152 -8.84 9.25 0.97
N ARG A 153 -7.99 8.72 0.08
CA ARG A 153 -7.10 7.59 0.33
C ARG A 153 -5.69 7.90 -0.15
N VAL A 154 -4.71 7.43 0.60
CA VAL A 154 -3.32 7.50 0.14
C VAL A 154 -3.17 6.61 -1.09
N ALA A 155 -2.80 7.22 -2.21
CA ALA A 155 -2.49 6.55 -3.46
C ALA A 155 -0.99 6.21 -3.56
N GLU A 156 -0.12 7.11 -3.04
CA GLU A 156 1.33 6.95 -3.01
C GLU A 156 1.87 7.58 -1.72
N GLY A 157 2.95 7.04 -1.15
CA GLY A 157 3.62 7.60 0.02
C GLY A 157 3.07 7.14 1.37
N ILE A 158 2.33 6.00 1.44
CA ILE A 158 1.89 5.45 2.72
C ILE A 158 3.07 5.08 3.63
N ASN A 159 4.22 4.70 3.06
CA ASN A 159 5.44 4.43 3.82
C ASN A 159 6.05 5.73 4.39
N VAL A 160 5.88 6.87 3.70
CA VAL A 160 6.22 8.20 4.23
C VAL A 160 5.33 8.53 5.43
N ALA A 161 4.01 8.34 5.31
CA ALA A 161 3.08 8.53 6.42
C ALA A 161 3.40 7.59 7.61
N GLN A 162 3.77 6.33 7.33
CA GLN A 162 4.21 5.39 8.35
C GLN A 162 5.49 5.86 9.05
N LYS A 163 6.49 6.34 8.29
CA LYS A 163 7.73 6.93 8.86
C LYS A 163 7.39 8.12 9.76
N ILE A 164 6.46 8.98 9.33
CA ILE A 164 5.98 10.11 10.15
C ILE A 164 5.36 9.59 11.46
N SER A 165 4.56 8.52 11.43
CA SER A 165 3.93 7.97 12.64
C SER A 165 4.92 7.41 13.65
N LEU A 166 6.10 7.01 13.19
CA LEU A 166 7.19 6.46 14.01
C LEU A 166 8.24 7.51 14.41
N ALA A 167 8.00 8.79 14.07
CA ALA A 167 8.90 9.87 14.48
C ALA A 167 8.96 9.96 16.01
N PRO A 168 10.12 10.27 16.59
CA PRO A 168 10.26 10.52 18.02
C PRO A 168 9.25 11.61 18.48
N ALA A 169 8.46 11.32 19.49
CA ALA A 169 7.40 12.18 19.96
C ALA A 169 7.31 12.19 21.50
N ASP A 170 6.94 13.34 22.05
CA ASP A 170 6.50 13.44 23.43
C ASP A 170 4.99 13.18 23.47
N MET A 171 4.57 12.08 24.10
CA MET A 171 3.22 11.53 24.03
C MET A 171 2.76 11.31 22.57
N THR A 172 2.15 12.31 21.95
CA THR A 172 1.68 12.27 20.56
C THR A 172 2.17 13.44 19.71
N ILE A 173 2.99 14.33 20.28
CA ILE A 173 3.50 15.54 19.62
C ILE A 173 4.92 15.23 19.11
N PRO A 174 5.19 15.26 17.80
CA PRO A 174 6.54 15.04 17.28
C PRO A 174 7.56 16.00 17.90
N ASN A 175 8.73 15.47 18.28
CA ASN A 175 9.82 16.28 18.83
C ASN A 175 10.35 17.27 17.80
N GLU A 176 10.44 16.82 16.53
CA GLU A 176 10.84 17.65 15.41
C GLU A 176 9.62 18.06 14.59
N ARG A 177 9.69 19.25 14.00
CA ARG A 177 8.65 19.76 13.13
C ARG A 177 8.57 18.97 11.82
N ILE A 178 7.45 18.29 11.59
CA ILE A 178 7.17 17.57 10.34
C ILE A 178 6.22 18.42 9.50
N GLU A 179 6.79 19.15 8.56
CA GLU A 179 6.09 20.18 7.80
C GLU A 179 5.43 19.63 6.54
N ILE A 180 4.21 20.10 6.25
CA ILE A 180 3.55 20.04 4.95
C ILE A 180 3.97 21.31 4.20
N ARG A 181 4.99 21.20 3.37
CA ARG A 181 5.60 22.33 2.67
C ARG A 181 4.67 22.93 1.63
N LYS A 182 3.95 22.06 0.91
CA LYS A 182 3.03 22.45 -0.13
C LYS A 182 1.97 21.38 -0.38
N VAL A 183 0.77 21.82 -0.74
CA VAL A 183 -0.28 20.93 -1.25
C VAL A 183 -0.70 21.40 -2.64
N THR A 184 -0.57 20.51 -3.62
CA THR A 184 -0.94 20.78 -5.02
C THR A 184 -2.08 19.86 -5.43
N ILE A 185 -3.09 20.39 -6.10
CA ILE A 185 -4.18 19.61 -6.70
C ILE A 185 -3.84 19.32 -8.16
N ARG A 186 -4.03 18.09 -8.59
CA ARG A 186 -3.85 17.65 -9.98
C ARG A 186 -4.95 16.71 -10.42
N ASP A 187 -5.11 16.53 -11.71
CA ASP A 187 -5.93 15.43 -12.24
C ASP A 187 -5.30 14.10 -11.88
N LYS A 188 -6.15 13.12 -11.55
CA LYS A 188 -5.70 11.75 -11.33
C LYS A 188 -5.20 11.19 -12.66
N PRO A 189 -3.93 10.74 -12.74
CA PRO A 189 -3.41 10.17 -13.97
C PRO A 189 -4.21 8.91 -14.36
N ALA A 190 -4.35 8.69 -15.66
CA ALA A 190 -4.94 7.45 -16.15
C ALA A 190 -4.19 6.24 -15.58
N PRO A 191 -4.89 5.15 -15.19
CA PRO A 191 -4.23 3.95 -14.70
C PRO A 191 -3.21 3.44 -15.71
N THR A 192 -1.96 3.31 -15.31
CA THR A 192 -0.96 2.60 -16.11
C THR A 192 -1.24 1.11 -16.01
N PRO A 193 -1.41 0.38 -17.12
CA PRO A 193 -1.59 -1.06 -17.07
C PRO A 193 -0.46 -1.74 -16.30
N ASP A 194 -0.80 -2.74 -15.50
CA ASP A 194 0.22 -3.55 -14.82
C ASP A 194 1.16 -4.18 -15.85
N PRO A 195 2.45 -4.34 -15.57
CA PRO A 195 3.36 -5.05 -16.45
C PRO A 195 2.80 -6.44 -16.79
N PHE A 196 2.89 -6.82 -18.06
CA PHE A 196 2.40 -8.10 -18.63
C PHE A 196 0.89 -8.32 -18.55
N SER A 197 0.07 -7.28 -18.32
CA SER A 197 -1.38 -7.43 -18.25
C SER A 197 -2.05 -7.54 -19.62
N THR A 198 -1.41 -7.06 -20.66
CA THR A 198 -1.96 -6.97 -22.03
C THR A 198 -1.36 -7.96 -23.02
N GLU A 199 -0.22 -8.59 -22.67
CA GLU A 199 0.45 -9.55 -23.55
C GLU A 199 -0.42 -10.78 -23.81
N THR A 200 -0.41 -11.25 -25.05
CA THR A 200 -1.05 -12.52 -25.43
C THR A 200 -0.27 -13.72 -24.85
N VAL A 201 -0.88 -14.91 -24.85
CA VAL A 201 -0.22 -16.16 -24.45
C VAL A 201 1.05 -16.40 -25.28
N ASP A 202 0.96 -16.13 -26.59
CA ASP A 202 2.10 -16.29 -27.51
C ASP A 202 3.25 -15.30 -27.19
N GLU A 203 2.92 -14.07 -26.79
CA GLU A 203 3.92 -13.10 -26.35
C GLU A 203 4.55 -13.51 -25.04
N LEU A 204 3.75 -13.96 -24.08
CA LEU A 204 4.24 -14.45 -22.78
C LEU A 204 5.19 -15.64 -22.94
N SER A 205 4.96 -16.53 -23.93
CA SER A 205 5.80 -17.70 -24.19
C SER A 205 7.24 -17.34 -24.61
N LYS A 206 7.44 -16.11 -25.10
CA LYS A 206 8.76 -15.59 -25.54
C LYS A 206 9.61 -15.10 -24.37
N TYR A 207 9.02 -14.83 -23.20
CA TYR A 207 9.78 -14.39 -22.04
C TYR A 207 10.44 -15.55 -21.32
N ARG A 208 11.54 -15.24 -20.66
CA ARG A 208 12.26 -16.11 -19.71
C ARG A 208 12.50 -15.31 -18.44
N ALA A 209 12.77 -16.00 -17.35
CA ALA A 209 13.29 -15.37 -16.15
C ALA A 209 14.64 -15.99 -15.78
N VAL A 210 15.59 -15.16 -15.42
CA VAL A 210 16.87 -15.60 -14.84
C VAL A 210 16.81 -15.33 -13.34
N ILE A 211 16.80 -16.40 -12.54
CA ILE A 211 16.87 -16.35 -11.08
C ILE A 211 18.36 -16.37 -10.70
N GLU A 212 18.88 -15.23 -10.27
CA GLU A 212 20.26 -15.07 -9.85
C GLU A 212 20.34 -15.37 -8.35
N THR A 213 21.07 -16.43 -7.99
CA THR A 213 21.22 -16.86 -6.60
C THR A 213 22.66 -16.78 -6.13
N SER A 214 22.89 -16.87 -4.81
CA SER A 214 24.24 -16.96 -4.24
C SER A 214 24.99 -18.24 -4.64
N LEU A 215 24.32 -19.23 -5.27
CA LEU A 215 24.92 -20.48 -5.72
C LEU A 215 25.01 -20.62 -7.26
N GLY A 216 24.55 -19.60 -7.99
CA GLY A 216 24.53 -19.54 -9.45
C GLY A 216 23.18 -19.12 -10.01
N ASN A 217 23.05 -19.16 -11.33
CA ASN A 217 21.86 -18.68 -12.03
C ASN A 217 21.04 -19.85 -12.60
N MET A 218 19.72 -19.72 -12.56
CA MET A 218 18.79 -20.65 -13.21
C MET A 218 17.92 -19.88 -14.19
N THR A 219 17.81 -20.37 -15.44
CA THR A 219 16.91 -19.81 -16.45
C THR A 219 15.60 -20.60 -16.45
N VAL A 220 14.48 -19.88 -16.41
CA VAL A 220 13.13 -20.44 -16.40
C VAL A 220 12.44 -20.18 -17.73
N GLN A 221 11.85 -21.21 -18.31
CA GLN A 221 10.90 -21.16 -19.41
C GLN A 221 9.48 -21.30 -18.86
N PHE A 222 8.53 -20.49 -19.34
CA PHE A 222 7.16 -20.46 -18.86
C PHE A 222 6.18 -21.29 -19.68
N TYR A 223 5.04 -21.64 -19.09
CA TYR A 223 3.90 -22.37 -19.68
C TYR A 223 2.63 -21.50 -19.66
N PRO A 224 2.59 -20.37 -20.39
CA PRO A 224 1.46 -19.46 -20.35
C PRO A 224 0.17 -20.03 -20.99
N ASP A 225 0.27 -21.09 -21.78
CA ASP A 225 -0.86 -21.86 -22.30
C ASP A 225 -1.59 -22.68 -21.22
N ARG A 226 -0.94 -22.91 -20.07
CA ARG A 226 -1.45 -23.73 -18.96
C ARG A 226 -1.80 -22.94 -17.73
N ALA A 227 -1.06 -21.86 -17.46
CA ALA A 227 -1.24 -21.02 -16.29
C ALA A 227 -0.95 -19.53 -16.63
N PRO A 228 -1.75 -18.91 -17.51
CA PRO A 228 -1.47 -17.56 -18.03
C PRO A 228 -1.42 -16.50 -16.94
N ASN A 229 -2.32 -16.51 -15.97
CA ASN A 229 -2.35 -15.51 -14.90
C ASN A 229 -1.19 -15.69 -13.93
N THR A 230 -0.79 -16.92 -13.66
CA THR A 230 0.37 -17.26 -12.84
C THR A 230 1.67 -16.77 -13.49
N VAL A 231 1.82 -16.99 -14.79
CA VAL A 231 2.97 -16.50 -15.56
C VAL A 231 3.00 -14.96 -15.55
N ARG A 232 1.88 -14.29 -15.82
CA ARG A 232 1.78 -12.81 -15.72
C ARG A 232 2.19 -12.30 -14.35
N ASN A 233 1.67 -12.93 -13.31
CA ASN A 233 2.00 -12.56 -11.94
C ASN A 233 3.49 -12.70 -11.66
N PHE A 234 4.09 -13.85 -12.01
CA PHE A 234 5.51 -14.08 -11.78
C PHE A 234 6.37 -13.08 -12.55
N LEU A 235 6.08 -12.83 -13.83
CA LEU A 235 6.79 -11.85 -14.65
C LEU A 235 6.66 -10.43 -14.09
N ARG A 236 5.46 -10.03 -13.66
CA ARG A 236 5.21 -8.72 -13.05
C ARG A 236 6.01 -8.55 -11.76
N LEU A 237 5.97 -9.52 -10.85
CA LEU A 237 6.71 -9.50 -9.59
C LEU A 237 8.23 -9.46 -9.84
N ALA A 238 8.72 -10.25 -10.79
CA ALA A 238 10.14 -10.27 -11.19
C ALA A 238 10.59 -8.92 -11.79
N GLN A 239 9.82 -8.39 -12.76
CA GLN A 239 10.12 -7.10 -13.40
C GLN A 239 10.14 -5.94 -12.40
N SER A 240 9.32 -6.01 -11.37
CA SER A 240 9.21 -4.99 -10.33
C SER A 240 10.18 -5.19 -9.16
N GLY A 241 11.06 -6.19 -9.22
CA GLY A 241 12.07 -6.45 -8.19
C GLY A 241 11.49 -6.98 -6.87
N VAL A 242 10.26 -7.50 -6.85
CA VAL A 242 9.64 -8.05 -5.62
C VAL A 242 10.41 -9.23 -5.07
N PHE A 243 11.01 -10.05 -5.93
CA PHE A 243 11.80 -11.21 -5.52
C PHE A 243 13.24 -10.88 -5.08
N ASP A 244 13.73 -9.67 -5.39
CA ASP A 244 15.12 -9.28 -5.12
C ASP A 244 15.38 -9.24 -3.62
N GLY A 245 16.47 -9.87 -3.18
CA GLY A 245 16.83 -9.99 -1.76
C GLY A 245 16.00 -10.97 -0.94
N THR A 246 15.11 -11.77 -1.59
CA THR A 246 14.47 -12.94 -0.94
C THR A 246 15.44 -14.11 -0.81
N ALA A 247 14.98 -15.27 -0.33
CA ALA A 247 15.78 -16.48 -0.23
C ALA A 247 14.99 -17.72 -0.61
N PHE A 248 15.70 -18.78 -0.99
CA PHE A 248 15.17 -20.13 -0.87
C PHE A 248 15.16 -20.50 0.61
N HIS A 249 14.02 -20.31 1.25
CA HIS A 249 13.85 -20.42 2.70
C HIS A 249 13.53 -21.84 3.17
N ARG A 250 13.17 -22.72 2.24
CA ARG A 250 12.80 -24.12 2.51
C ARG A 250 13.41 -25.06 1.47
N VAL A 251 14.06 -26.12 1.91
CA VAL A 251 14.65 -27.17 1.07
C VAL A 251 14.27 -28.52 1.62
N VAL A 252 13.51 -29.29 0.86
CA VAL A 252 13.14 -30.68 1.17
C VAL A 252 13.77 -31.56 0.13
N LYS A 253 14.86 -32.24 0.49
CA LYS A 253 15.66 -33.07 -0.43
C LYS A 253 14.81 -34.15 -1.11
N GLY A 254 15.00 -34.33 -2.40
CA GLY A 254 14.21 -35.25 -3.23
C GLY A 254 12.77 -34.82 -3.48
N PHE A 255 12.36 -33.63 -2.98
CA PHE A 255 11.00 -33.14 -3.15
C PHE A 255 10.97 -31.75 -3.79
N VAL A 256 11.20 -30.67 -3.03
CA VAL A 256 11.16 -29.30 -3.56
C VAL A 256 12.17 -28.37 -2.88
N ILE A 257 12.53 -27.28 -3.57
CA ILE A 257 13.04 -26.05 -2.96
C ILE A 257 11.98 -24.96 -3.11
N GLN A 258 11.81 -24.11 -2.09
CA GLN A 258 10.78 -23.09 -2.09
C GLN A 258 11.37 -21.69 -1.82
N GLY A 259 11.00 -20.73 -2.66
CA GLY A 259 11.41 -19.34 -2.63
C GLY A 259 10.25 -18.36 -2.72
N GLY A 260 10.55 -17.07 -2.88
CA GLY A 260 9.53 -16.02 -3.05
C GLY A 260 8.72 -15.72 -1.79
N TYR A 261 9.15 -16.18 -0.61
CA TYR A 261 8.51 -15.89 0.68
C TYR A 261 8.91 -14.50 1.18
N MET A 262 7.95 -13.56 1.25
CA MET A 262 8.22 -12.15 1.55
C MET A 262 8.95 -11.91 2.89
N PRO A 263 8.63 -12.60 4.01
CA PRO A 263 9.40 -12.45 5.23
C PRO A 263 10.88 -12.84 5.14
N SER A 264 11.30 -13.53 4.07
CA SER A 264 12.71 -13.81 3.79
C SER A 264 13.43 -12.66 3.09
N ARG A 265 12.74 -11.61 2.66
CA ARG A 265 13.32 -10.46 1.96
C ARG A 265 14.16 -9.61 2.93
N LYS A 266 15.32 -9.11 2.48
CA LYS A 266 16.22 -8.27 3.29
C LYS A 266 15.66 -6.87 3.53
N GLU A 267 14.96 -6.33 2.55
CA GLU A 267 14.38 -4.98 2.59
C GLU A 267 12.87 -5.06 2.43
N LEU A 268 12.15 -4.12 3.01
CA LEU A 268 10.70 -4.02 2.81
C LEU A 268 10.39 -3.69 1.35
N LEU A 269 9.23 -4.15 0.88
CA LEU A 269 8.70 -3.73 -0.42
C LEU A 269 8.40 -2.23 -0.38
N ASP A 270 8.69 -1.55 -1.48
CA ASP A 270 8.12 -0.23 -1.70
C ASP A 270 6.61 -0.35 -2.00
N GLU A 271 5.92 0.77 -2.00
CA GLU A 271 4.47 0.81 -2.13
C GLU A 271 3.98 0.24 -3.47
N LYS A 272 4.71 0.51 -4.56
CA LYS A 272 4.38 -0.01 -5.88
C LYS A 272 4.60 -1.52 -5.95
N GLN A 273 5.69 -2.02 -5.39
CA GLN A 273 5.97 -3.44 -5.27
C GLN A 273 4.89 -4.16 -4.46
N ASP A 274 4.51 -3.59 -3.29
CA ASP A 274 3.46 -4.14 -2.43
C ASP A 274 2.11 -4.20 -3.14
N SER A 275 1.77 -3.20 -3.95
CA SER A 275 0.54 -3.17 -4.74
C SER A 275 0.42 -4.31 -5.76
N TYR A 276 1.54 -4.91 -6.15
CA TYR A 276 1.58 -6.06 -7.05
C TYR A 276 1.43 -7.41 -6.35
N VAL A 277 1.56 -7.47 -5.02
CA VAL A 277 1.39 -8.70 -4.25
C VAL A 277 -0.11 -8.96 -4.04
N ARG A 278 -0.68 -9.80 -4.89
CA ARG A 278 -2.13 -10.08 -4.92
C ARG A 278 -2.38 -11.58 -4.93
N ARG A 279 -3.50 -11.99 -4.38
CA ARG A 279 -3.96 -13.40 -4.45
C ARG A 279 -4.25 -13.79 -5.89
N LEU A 280 -3.92 -15.04 -6.22
CA LEU A 280 -4.16 -15.65 -7.52
C LEU A 280 -5.16 -16.79 -7.39
N PRO A 281 -6.15 -16.88 -8.28
CA PRO A 281 -6.93 -18.09 -8.46
C PRO A 281 -6.02 -19.25 -8.88
N LEU A 282 -6.33 -20.46 -8.41
CA LEU A 282 -5.60 -21.65 -8.80
C LEU A 282 -5.75 -21.94 -10.29
N GLU A 283 -4.66 -22.08 -11.00
CA GLU A 283 -4.60 -22.52 -12.41
C GLU A 283 -3.98 -23.93 -12.48
N ALA A 284 -4.62 -24.90 -11.79
CA ALA A 284 -4.13 -26.28 -11.83
C ALA A 284 -4.31 -26.88 -13.23
N SER A 285 -3.26 -27.52 -13.72
CA SER A 285 -3.24 -28.17 -15.03
C SER A 285 -2.76 -29.63 -14.89
N ALA A 286 -2.89 -30.40 -15.95
CA ALA A 286 -2.36 -31.75 -16.04
C ALA A 286 -0.83 -31.79 -16.26
N THR A 287 -0.13 -30.66 -16.10
CA THR A 287 1.33 -30.61 -16.24
C THR A 287 2.00 -31.44 -15.16
N PRO A 288 2.83 -32.43 -15.52
CA PRO A 288 3.53 -33.22 -14.54
C PRO A 288 4.54 -32.41 -13.73
N HIS A 289 4.58 -32.62 -12.41
CA HIS A 289 5.61 -32.06 -11.54
C HIS A 289 6.88 -32.92 -11.61
N GLU A 290 7.68 -32.69 -12.65
CA GLU A 290 8.97 -33.32 -12.87
C GLU A 290 10.11 -32.47 -12.31
N LYS A 291 11.35 -33.02 -12.24
CA LYS A 291 12.53 -32.26 -11.84
C LYS A 291 12.67 -30.95 -12.66
N GLY A 292 12.81 -29.83 -11.96
CA GLY A 292 12.92 -28.50 -12.52
C GLY A 292 11.58 -27.80 -12.78
N THR A 293 10.41 -28.45 -12.59
CA THR A 293 9.11 -27.77 -12.74
C THR A 293 8.93 -26.69 -11.67
N LEU A 294 8.56 -25.47 -12.10
CA LEU A 294 8.13 -24.38 -11.23
C LEU A 294 6.64 -24.44 -11.02
N SER A 295 6.22 -24.29 -9.76
CA SER A 295 4.82 -24.26 -9.37
C SER A 295 4.56 -23.23 -8.26
N MET A 296 3.34 -22.64 -8.23
CA MET A 296 2.96 -21.69 -7.18
C MET A 296 2.60 -22.42 -5.88
N ALA A 297 3.14 -21.91 -4.77
CA ALA A 297 2.75 -22.37 -3.46
C ALA A 297 1.48 -21.64 -2.99
N HIS A 298 0.57 -22.36 -2.32
CA HIS A 298 -0.62 -21.84 -1.64
C HIS A 298 -0.81 -22.49 -0.28
N GLY A 299 -1.61 -21.89 0.58
CA GLY A 299 -2.03 -22.50 1.84
C GLY A 299 -3.22 -23.47 1.67
N ASP A 300 -4.01 -23.65 2.73
CA ASP A 300 -5.21 -24.50 2.70
C ASP A 300 -6.25 -24.01 1.69
N ASP A 301 -6.39 -22.69 1.50
CA ASP A 301 -7.16 -22.11 0.41
C ASP A 301 -6.35 -22.16 -0.89
N PRO A 302 -6.79 -22.93 -1.93
CA PRO A 302 -6.09 -23.04 -3.20
C PRO A 302 -5.92 -21.68 -3.93
N ASN A 303 -6.76 -20.68 -3.62
CA ASN A 303 -6.72 -19.34 -4.17
C ASN A 303 -5.91 -18.36 -3.30
N SER A 304 -5.08 -18.86 -2.38
CA SER A 304 -4.25 -18.04 -1.49
C SER A 304 -2.83 -17.76 -2.01
N ALA A 305 -2.45 -18.30 -3.19
CA ALA A 305 -1.16 -18.05 -3.79
C ALA A 305 -0.92 -16.54 -4.01
N THR A 306 0.32 -16.08 -3.76
CA THR A 306 0.72 -14.67 -3.98
C THR A 306 2.08 -14.57 -4.65
N THR A 307 3.16 -14.74 -3.89
CA THR A 307 4.56 -14.60 -4.32
C THR A 307 5.36 -15.89 -4.22
N SER A 308 5.01 -16.78 -3.28
CA SER A 308 5.80 -17.98 -3.01
C SER A 308 5.66 -19.02 -4.12
N PHE A 309 6.78 -19.54 -4.56
CA PHE A 309 6.87 -20.60 -5.57
C PHE A 309 7.83 -21.70 -5.12
N PHE A 310 7.70 -22.87 -5.70
CA PHE A 310 8.65 -23.96 -5.49
C PHE A 310 9.16 -24.55 -6.81
N ILE A 311 10.34 -25.15 -6.75
CA ILE A 311 10.94 -25.89 -7.86
C ILE A 311 11.08 -27.35 -7.44
N VAL A 312 10.56 -28.23 -8.25
CA VAL A 312 10.52 -29.68 -7.98
C VAL A 312 11.91 -30.30 -8.19
N LEU A 313 12.34 -31.13 -7.26
CA LEU A 313 13.65 -31.81 -7.30
C LEU A 313 13.58 -33.24 -7.89
N ALA A 314 12.43 -33.89 -7.75
CA ALA A 314 12.17 -35.21 -8.34
C ALA A 314 10.71 -35.34 -8.77
N ARG A 315 10.37 -36.29 -9.65
CA ARG A 315 8.98 -36.52 -10.07
C ARG A 315 8.05 -36.72 -8.85
N THR A 316 7.05 -35.85 -8.72
CA THR A 316 6.12 -35.85 -7.57
C THR A 316 4.67 -35.81 -8.04
N PRO A 317 4.06 -36.98 -8.33
CA PRO A 317 2.69 -37.08 -8.84
C PRO A 317 1.62 -36.49 -7.91
N ALA A 318 1.87 -36.46 -6.59
CA ALA A 318 0.93 -35.91 -5.61
C ALA A 318 0.68 -34.41 -5.76
N LEU A 319 1.55 -33.67 -6.47
CA LEU A 319 1.40 -32.24 -6.75
C LEU A 319 0.59 -31.99 -8.04
N ASP A 320 0.43 -32.98 -8.90
CA ASP A 320 -0.26 -32.85 -10.17
C ASP A 320 -1.73 -32.48 -9.95
N LYS A 321 -2.23 -31.51 -10.70
CA LYS A 321 -3.61 -30.99 -10.60
C LYS A 321 -3.96 -30.34 -9.25
N VAL A 322 -3.02 -30.28 -8.31
CA VAL A 322 -3.19 -29.63 -6.99
C VAL A 322 -2.56 -28.24 -7.02
N TYR A 323 -1.40 -28.11 -7.67
CA TYR A 323 -0.66 -26.86 -7.77
C TYR A 323 -0.55 -26.37 -9.22
N ALA A 324 -0.45 -25.06 -9.39
CA ALA A 324 -0.29 -24.44 -10.70
C ALA A 324 1.15 -24.53 -11.18
N ALA A 325 1.46 -25.56 -12.00
CA ALA A 325 2.74 -25.67 -12.70
C ALA A 325 2.77 -24.67 -13.86
N PHE A 326 3.64 -23.65 -13.75
CA PHE A 326 3.66 -22.51 -14.69
C PHE A 326 4.97 -22.35 -15.46
N GLY A 327 5.96 -23.19 -15.21
CA GLY A 327 7.24 -23.11 -15.92
C GLY A 327 8.19 -24.26 -15.57
N LYS A 328 9.39 -24.20 -16.14
CA LYS A 328 10.46 -25.18 -15.92
C LYS A 328 11.83 -24.49 -15.98
N VAL A 329 12.76 -24.93 -15.14
CA VAL A 329 14.18 -24.59 -15.27
C VAL A 329 14.69 -25.22 -16.58
N SER A 330 15.10 -24.36 -17.51
CA SER A 330 15.66 -24.76 -18.81
C SER A 330 17.18 -24.79 -18.79
N GLU A 331 17.83 -24.00 -17.95
CA GLU A 331 19.28 -23.94 -17.75
C GLU A 331 19.60 -23.77 -16.26
N GLY A 332 20.75 -24.27 -15.81
CA GLY A 332 21.18 -24.15 -14.41
C GLY A 332 20.60 -25.25 -13.50
N ILE A 333 20.33 -26.45 -14.03
CA ILE A 333 19.92 -27.61 -13.21
C ILE A 333 20.98 -27.97 -12.16
N ASP A 334 22.27 -27.77 -12.46
CA ASP A 334 23.37 -27.94 -11.49
C ASP A 334 23.24 -26.97 -10.30
N VAL A 335 22.70 -25.77 -10.51
CA VAL A 335 22.44 -24.82 -9.43
C VAL A 335 21.29 -25.32 -8.54
N LEU A 336 20.24 -25.90 -9.13
CA LEU A 336 19.16 -26.55 -8.39
C LEU A 336 19.70 -27.66 -7.50
N GLU A 337 20.63 -28.48 -8.01
CA GLU A 337 21.29 -29.54 -7.25
C GLU A 337 22.20 -29.01 -6.13
N LYS A 338 22.91 -27.91 -6.36
CA LYS A 338 23.70 -27.23 -5.31
C LYS A 338 22.81 -26.70 -4.19
N ILE A 339 21.62 -26.15 -4.51
CA ILE A 339 20.66 -25.69 -3.49
C ILE A 339 20.11 -26.89 -2.70
N GLU A 340 19.75 -27.98 -3.37
CA GLU A 340 19.30 -29.23 -2.73
C GLU A 340 20.36 -29.80 -1.77
N ALA A 341 21.62 -29.71 -2.14
CA ALA A 341 22.74 -30.25 -1.36
C ALA A 341 23.08 -29.42 -0.11
N THR A 342 22.51 -28.20 0.04
CA THR A 342 22.80 -27.37 1.20
C THR A 342 22.43 -28.05 2.51
N PRO A 343 23.24 -27.90 3.60
CA PRO A 343 22.85 -28.33 4.93
C PRO A 343 21.58 -27.62 5.39
N VAL A 344 20.67 -28.36 5.99
CA VAL A 344 19.40 -27.82 6.53
C VAL A 344 19.27 -28.11 8.02
N ASN A 345 18.60 -27.20 8.74
CA ASN A 345 18.08 -27.44 10.08
C ASN A 345 16.55 -27.55 9.95
N GLY A 346 16.00 -28.76 10.11
CA GLY A 346 14.67 -29.09 9.64
C GLY A 346 14.60 -28.95 8.12
N GLU A 347 13.83 -28.00 7.61
CA GLU A 347 13.70 -27.71 6.18
C GLU A 347 14.37 -26.36 5.79
N ALA A 348 14.87 -25.60 6.77
CA ALA A 348 15.52 -24.32 6.52
C ALA A 348 17.03 -24.49 6.24
N PRO A 349 17.56 -23.93 5.14
CA PRO A 349 19.02 -23.92 4.90
C PRO A 349 19.80 -23.28 6.07
N VAL A 350 20.83 -23.99 6.57
CA VAL A 350 21.74 -23.45 7.62
C VAL A 350 22.45 -22.19 7.13
N THR A 351 22.95 -22.24 5.91
CA THR A 351 23.46 -21.05 5.23
C THR A 351 22.38 -20.52 4.28
N ARG A 352 22.05 -19.26 4.43
CA ARG A 352 21.03 -18.62 3.62
C ARG A 352 21.38 -18.69 2.14
N VAL A 353 20.45 -19.18 1.33
CA VAL A 353 20.56 -19.20 -0.13
C VAL A 353 19.80 -17.99 -0.68
N ASP A 354 20.53 -16.91 -0.96
CA ASP A 354 19.94 -15.66 -1.46
C ASP A 354 19.41 -15.80 -2.90
N VAL A 355 18.24 -15.23 -3.14
CA VAL A 355 17.79 -14.80 -4.46
C VAL A 355 18.20 -13.33 -4.59
N MET A 356 19.34 -13.09 -5.25
CA MET A 356 19.88 -11.75 -5.39
C MET A 356 19.00 -10.89 -6.29
N ARG A 357 18.51 -11.48 -7.37
CA ARG A 357 17.65 -10.81 -8.34
C ARG A 357 16.92 -11.82 -9.22
N VAL A 358 15.73 -11.43 -9.71
CA VAL A 358 15.04 -12.16 -10.78
C VAL A 358 14.86 -11.23 -11.99
N ARG A 359 15.59 -11.50 -13.07
CA ARG A 359 15.51 -10.70 -14.31
C ARG A 359 14.58 -11.33 -15.32
N VAL A 360 13.67 -10.53 -15.85
CA VAL A 360 12.87 -10.90 -17.02
C VAL A 360 13.69 -10.60 -18.29
N VAL A 361 13.79 -11.58 -19.16
CA VAL A 361 14.49 -11.47 -20.44
C VAL A 361 13.56 -11.91 -21.57
N LYS A 362 13.66 -11.21 -22.68
CA LYS A 362 13.00 -11.58 -23.95
C LYS A 362 14.12 -11.87 -24.94
N PRO A 363 14.23 -13.12 -25.45
CA PRO A 363 15.25 -13.47 -26.43
C PRO A 363 15.14 -12.68 -27.71
#